data_b6917d0611272a6db96ea6625ea8c130
#
_entry.id   b6917d0611272a6db96ea6625ea8c130
#
_cell.length_a   1.000
_cell.length_b   1.000
_cell.length_c   1.000
_cell.angle_alpha   90.00
_cell.angle_beta   90.00
_cell.angle_gamma   90.00
#
_symmetry.space_group_name_H-M   'P 1'
#
loop_
_entity.id
_entity.type
_entity.pdbx_description
1 polymer ?
#
loop_
_entity_poly.entity_id
_entity_poly.type
_entity_poly.pdbx_seq_one_letter_code
_entity_poly.pdbx_strand_id
1 'polypeptide(L)'
;QPPPLTLDDTRDPGLDPRYQNLAKRDVPLTECLKDTVDRFLPYWSETIVPVIQFGRRVIIVAHGNSLRALVKYLDNISNQDILELNIPTGIPLVYELDDNLKPIQHYYLGDQAEIEKAKQAIANQGKILTNP
;
A
#
# COMPACT_ATOMS: atom_id res chain seq x y z
N GLN A 1 6.64 -14.21 -0.27
CA GLN A 1 6.75 -13.52 -1.57
C GLN A 1 6.00 -14.35 -2.62
N PRO A 2 5.14 -13.73 -3.44
CA PRO A 2 4.46 -14.46 -4.52
C PRO A 2 5.52 -14.99 -5.52
N PRO A 3 5.26 -16.13 -6.18
CA PRO A 3 6.16 -16.65 -7.20
C PRO A 3 6.26 -15.65 -8.36
N PRO A 4 7.44 -15.51 -9.00
CA PRO A 4 7.58 -14.66 -10.18
C PRO A 4 6.75 -15.22 -11.34
N LEU A 5 6.30 -14.34 -12.23
CA LEU A 5 5.66 -14.74 -13.47
C LEU A 5 6.65 -15.50 -14.35
N THR A 6 6.16 -16.48 -15.10
CA THR A 6 6.95 -17.16 -16.14
C THR A 6 7.06 -16.30 -17.39
N LEU A 7 8.06 -16.55 -18.23
CA LEU A 7 8.33 -15.76 -19.45
C LEU A 7 7.20 -15.77 -20.49
N ASP A 8 6.29 -16.73 -20.39
CA ASP A 8 5.14 -16.96 -21.26
C ASP A 8 3.81 -16.56 -20.59
N ASP A 9 3.86 -16.00 -19.37
CA ASP A 9 2.66 -15.54 -18.69
C ASP A 9 2.10 -14.29 -19.38
N THR A 10 0.84 -14.33 -19.80
CA THR A 10 0.17 -13.20 -20.48
C THR A 10 0.05 -11.94 -19.60
N ARG A 11 0.28 -12.06 -18.29
CA ARG A 11 0.30 -10.96 -17.33
C ARG A 11 1.68 -10.31 -17.21
N ASP A 12 2.71 -10.84 -17.91
CA ASP A 12 4.05 -10.23 -17.88
C ASP A 12 3.98 -8.78 -18.37
N PRO A 13 4.29 -7.80 -17.53
CA PRO A 13 4.27 -6.40 -17.92
C PRO A 13 5.27 -6.08 -19.04
N GLY A 14 6.29 -6.93 -19.25
CA GLY A 14 7.22 -6.81 -20.38
C GLY A 14 6.56 -7.00 -21.75
N LEU A 15 5.36 -7.60 -21.81
CA LEU A 15 4.57 -7.74 -23.02
C LEU A 15 3.73 -6.49 -23.32
N ASP A 16 3.57 -5.58 -22.37
CA ASP A 16 2.78 -4.36 -22.54
C ASP A 16 3.56 -3.33 -23.35
N PRO A 17 2.99 -2.81 -24.46
CA PRO A 17 3.63 -1.78 -25.28
C PRO A 17 4.09 -0.53 -24.51
N ARG A 18 3.44 -0.20 -23.40
CA ARG A 18 3.81 0.94 -22.54
C ARG A 18 5.19 0.79 -21.89
N TYR A 19 5.67 -0.43 -21.72
CA TYR A 19 6.92 -0.74 -21.01
C TYR A 19 8.03 -1.26 -21.94
N GLN A 20 7.82 -1.31 -23.26
CA GLN A 20 8.78 -1.83 -24.24
C GLN A 20 10.14 -1.12 -24.25
N ASN A 21 10.18 0.13 -23.78
CA ASN A 21 11.42 0.91 -23.69
C ASN A 21 12.20 0.68 -22.39
N LEU A 22 11.66 -0.11 -21.46
CA LEU A 22 12.36 -0.47 -20.24
C LEU A 22 13.29 -1.65 -20.47
N ALA A 23 14.44 -1.66 -19.80
CA ALA A 23 15.29 -2.85 -19.78
C ALA A 23 14.54 -3.98 -19.04
N LYS A 24 14.66 -5.23 -19.51
CA LYS A 24 13.97 -6.38 -18.90
C LYS A 24 14.20 -6.51 -17.39
N ARG A 25 15.38 -6.13 -16.91
CA ARG A 25 15.73 -6.16 -15.49
C ARG A 25 14.92 -5.13 -14.65
N ASP A 26 14.39 -4.10 -15.30
CA ASP A 26 13.64 -3.01 -14.62
C ASP A 26 12.12 -3.29 -14.65
N VAL A 27 11.71 -4.41 -15.27
CA VAL A 27 10.32 -4.86 -15.32
C VAL A 27 10.13 -5.93 -14.23
N PRO A 28 9.41 -5.62 -13.13
CA PRO A 28 9.23 -6.57 -12.03
C PRO A 28 8.26 -7.69 -12.44
N LEU A 29 8.68 -8.95 -12.26
CA LEU A 29 7.84 -10.14 -12.48
C LEU A 29 7.07 -10.55 -11.22
N THR A 30 7.39 -9.96 -10.10
CA THR A 30 6.72 -10.17 -8.81
C THR A 30 6.99 -8.98 -7.90
N GLU A 31 6.07 -8.68 -7.01
CA GLU A 31 6.24 -7.68 -5.96
C GLU A 31 5.60 -8.20 -4.67
N CYS A 32 6.32 -8.13 -3.56
CA CYS A 32 5.76 -8.33 -2.23
C CYS A 32 5.64 -6.99 -1.49
N LEU A 33 4.98 -6.99 -0.33
CA LEU A 33 4.79 -5.76 0.43
C LEU A 33 6.12 -5.11 0.86
N LYS A 34 7.17 -5.92 1.09
CA LYS A 34 8.50 -5.39 1.40
C LYS A 34 9.05 -4.57 0.22
N ASP A 35 8.95 -5.09 -1.00
CA ASP A 35 9.38 -4.38 -2.21
C ASP A 35 8.57 -3.08 -2.38
N THR A 36 7.26 -3.12 -2.07
CA THR A 36 6.39 -1.94 -2.08
C THR A 36 6.87 -0.90 -1.04
N VAL A 37 7.25 -1.31 0.17
CA VAL A 37 7.83 -0.43 1.19
C VAL A 37 9.12 0.21 0.66
N ASP A 38 10.05 -0.61 0.17
CA ASP A 38 11.37 -0.17 -0.28
C ASP A 38 11.30 0.87 -1.41
N ARG A 39 10.35 0.74 -2.35
CA ARG A 39 10.15 1.71 -3.44
C ARG A 39 9.31 2.93 -3.06
N PHE A 40 8.44 2.81 -2.05
CA PHE A 40 7.55 3.90 -1.65
C PHE A 40 8.22 4.88 -0.68
N LEU A 41 9.03 4.40 0.25
CA LEU A 41 9.63 5.25 1.29
C LEU A 41 10.53 6.37 0.75
N PRO A 42 11.33 6.21 -0.31
CA PRO A 42 12.04 7.33 -0.92
C PRO A 42 11.09 8.44 -1.39
N TYR A 43 9.99 8.08 -2.06
CA TYR A 43 8.98 9.05 -2.50
C TYR A 43 8.29 9.74 -1.32
N TRP A 44 7.99 9.00 -0.24
CA TRP A 44 7.48 9.58 0.99
C TRP A 44 8.45 10.62 1.55
N SER A 45 9.72 10.27 1.76
CA SER A 45 10.72 11.13 2.41
C SER A 45 11.15 12.33 1.55
N GLU A 46 11.27 12.14 0.24
CA GLU A 46 11.82 13.16 -0.66
C GLU A 46 10.75 14.08 -1.26
N THR A 47 9.51 13.59 -1.37
CA THR A 47 8.42 14.34 -2.04
C THR A 47 7.31 14.73 -1.08
N ILE A 48 6.77 13.79 -0.29
CA ILE A 48 5.59 14.06 0.53
C ILE A 48 5.96 14.77 1.82
N VAL A 49 6.98 14.32 2.52
CA VAL A 49 7.46 14.90 3.78
C VAL A 49 7.74 16.40 3.68
N PRO A 50 8.48 16.90 2.69
CA PRO A 50 8.73 18.35 2.57
C PRO A 50 7.45 19.17 2.43
N VAL A 51 6.43 18.64 1.76
CA VAL A 51 5.13 19.32 1.59
C VAL A 51 4.39 19.43 2.93
N ILE A 52 4.42 18.36 3.73
CA ILE A 52 3.83 18.35 5.08
C ILE A 52 4.58 19.32 5.98
N GLN A 53 5.91 19.29 5.99
CA GLN A 53 6.76 20.19 6.79
C GLN A 53 6.58 21.67 6.41
N PHE A 54 6.18 21.94 5.18
CA PHE A 54 5.81 23.29 4.73
C PHE A 54 4.39 23.69 5.21
N GLY A 55 3.78 22.93 6.12
CA GLY A 55 2.46 23.21 6.71
C GLY A 55 1.28 22.87 5.81
N ARG A 56 1.47 22.03 4.77
CA ARG A 56 0.38 21.63 3.88
C ARG A 56 -0.30 20.36 4.38
N ARG A 57 -1.62 20.33 4.27
CA ARG A 57 -2.39 19.08 4.39
C ARG A 57 -2.34 18.32 3.08
N VAL A 58 -2.01 17.04 3.13
CA VAL A 58 -1.80 16.19 1.95
C VAL A 58 -2.86 15.10 1.91
N ILE A 59 -3.39 14.85 0.74
CA ILE A 59 -4.22 13.67 0.44
C ILE A 59 -3.38 12.70 -0.40
N ILE A 60 -3.33 11.44 0.02
CA ILE A 60 -2.65 10.36 -0.71
C ILE A 60 -3.70 9.37 -1.18
N VAL A 61 -3.85 9.26 -2.50
CA VAL A 61 -4.73 8.27 -3.14
C VAL A 61 -3.85 7.26 -3.86
N ALA A 62 -3.89 6.00 -3.41
CA ALA A 62 -3.00 4.97 -3.92
C ALA A 62 -3.63 3.57 -3.79
N HIS A 63 -2.97 2.58 -4.40
CA HIS A 63 -3.31 1.18 -4.22
C HIS A 63 -3.18 0.77 -2.75
N GLY A 64 -4.05 -0.14 -2.29
CA GLY A 64 -4.08 -0.60 -0.89
C GLY A 64 -2.72 -1.07 -0.36
N ASN A 65 -1.89 -1.75 -1.16
CA ASN A 65 -0.55 -2.17 -0.73
C ASN A 65 0.42 -0.99 -0.52
N SER A 66 0.31 0.07 -1.33
CA SER A 66 1.10 1.29 -1.12
C SER A 66 0.69 2.02 0.16
N LEU A 67 -0.62 2.07 0.45
CA LEU A 67 -1.13 2.62 1.70
C LEU A 67 -0.73 1.76 2.91
N ARG A 68 -0.78 0.42 2.79
CA ARG A 68 -0.30 -0.50 3.83
C ARG A 68 1.20 -0.31 4.11
N ALA A 69 2.00 -0.07 3.07
CA ALA A 69 3.42 0.21 3.21
C ALA A 69 3.66 1.49 4.04
N LEU A 70 2.89 2.55 3.76
CA LEU A 70 2.96 3.80 4.52
C LEU A 70 2.51 3.62 5.97
N VAL A 71 1.37 2.98 6.20
CA VAL A 71 0.86 2.70 7.55
C VAL A 71 1.85 1.85 8.34
N LYS A 72 2.43 0.81 7.70
CA LYS A 72 3.48 -0.01 8.32
C LYS A 72 4.65 0.84 8.81
N TYR A 73 5.08 1.80 8.01
CA TYR A 73 6.18 2.69 8.36
C TYR A 73 5.80 3.65 9.48
N LEU A 74 4.67 4.34 9.36
CA LEU A 74 4.21 5.35 10.32
C LEU A 74 3.97 4.74 11.72
N ASP A 75 3.26 3.61 11.79
CA ASP A 75 2.90 2.95 13.04
C ASP A 75 3.93 1.92 13.51
N ASN A 76 5.05 1.78 12.79
CA ASN A 76 6.10 0.79 13.08
C ASN A 76 5.56 -0.64 13.25
N ILE A 77 4.63 -1.04 12.37
CA ILE A 77 3.98 -2.35 12.42
C ILE A 77 5.00 -3.44 12.06
N SER A 78 4.99 -4.55 12.80
CA SER A 78 5.87 -5.69 12.53
C SER A 78 5.57 -6.36 11.18
N ASN A 79 6.49 -7.20 10.71
CA ASN A 79 6.27 -7.99 9.48
C ASN A 79 5.16 -9.04 9.64
N GLN A 80 4.87 -9.45 10.86
CA GLN A 80 3.81 -10.40 11.16
C GLN A 80 2.46 -9.68 11.24
N ASP A 81 2.38 -8.59 11.97
CA ASP A 81 1.13 -7.87 12.20
C ASP A 81 0.59 -7.19 10.94
N ILE A 82 1.47 -6.79 10.00
CA ILE A 82 1.05 -6.18 8.73
C ILE A 82 0.20 -7.13 7.88
N LEU A 83 0.27 -8.44 8.10
CA LEU A 83 -0.53 -9.41 7.35
C LEU A 83 -2.01 -9.27 7.69
N GLU A 84 -2.33 -8.86 8.90
CA GLU A 84 -3.70 -8.70 9.40
C GLU A 84 -4.29 -7.29 9.08
N LEU A 85 -3.44 -6.34 8.66
CA LEU A 85 -3.90 -5.00 8.36
C LEU A 85 -4.70 -4.97 7.06
N ASN A 86 -5.96 -4.57 7.16
CA ASN A 86 -6.84 -4.31 6.03
C ASN A 86 -7.25 -2.83 6.01
N ILE A 87 -6.98 -2.15 4.90
CA ILE A 87 -7.37 -0.76 4.69
C ILE A 87 -8.62 -0.74 3.81
N PRO A 88 -9.78 -0.27 4.32
CA PRO A 88 -11.02 -0.26 3.56
C PRO A 88 -10.92 0.70 2.36
N THR A 89 -11.42 0.25 1.21
CA THR A 89 -11.47 1.06 -0.01
C THR A 89 -12.52 2.15 0.11
N GLY A 90 -12.17 3.37 -0.30
CA GLY A 90 -13.10 4.50 -0.35
C GLY A 90 -13.37 5.17 1.00
N ILE A 91 -12.79 4.71 2.09
CA ILE A 91 -12.91 5.32 3.42
C ILE A 91 -11.59 6.03 3.76
N PRO A 92 -11.59 7.35 3.95
CA PRO A 92 -10.37 8.08 4.27
C PRO A 92 -9.81 7.68 5.63
N LEU A 93 -8.50 7.40 5.69
CA LEU A 93 -7.72 7.24 6.91
C LEU A 93 -6.94 8.53 7.17
N VAL A 94 -7.20 9.18 8.29
CA VAL A 94 -6.52 10.41 8.70
C VAL A 94 -5.37 10.08 9.63
N TYR A 95 -4.23 10.70 9.40
CA TYR A 95 -3.09 10.74 10.31
C TYR A 95 -2.85 12.16 10.79
N GLU A 96 -2.74 12.34 12.08
CA GLU A 96 -2.22 13.55 12.71
C GLU A 96 -0.78 13.27 13.14
N LEU A 97 0.14 14.09 12.65
CA LEU A 97 1.58 13.89 12.85
C LEU A 97 2.13 15.03 13.71
N ASP A 98 3.14 14.71 14.53
CA ASP A 98 3.91 15.72 15.25
C ASP A 98 4.95 16.41 14.33
N ASP A 99 5.70 17.36 14.87
CA ASP A 99 6.74 18.10 14.14
C ASP A 99 7.89 17.19 13.65
N ASN A 100 8.03 16.00 14.22
CA ASN A 100 8.97 14.97 13.80
C ASN A 100 8.36 13.94 12.84
N LEU A 101 7.12 14.18 12.37
CA LEU A 101 6.34 13.32 11.48
C LEU A 101 6.00 11.95 12.10
N LYS A 102 5.96 11.87 13.43
CA LYS A 102 5.48 10.69 14.13
C LYS A 102 3.97 10.79 14.33
N PRO A 103 3.24 9.68 14.18
CA PRO A 103 1.81 9.66 14.44
C PRO A 103 1.48 10.05 15.88
N ILE A 104 0.63 11.06 16.05
CA ILE A 104 -0.03 11.40 17.32
C ILE A 104 -1.25 10.50 17.47
N GLN A 105 -2.04 10.44 16.41
CA GLN A 105 -3.21 9.57 16.29
C GLN A 105 -3.56 9.33 14.82
N HIS A 106 -4.34 8.27 14.58
CA HIS A 106 -5.00 8.07 13.29
C HIS A 106 -6.42 7.54 13.49
N TYR A 107 -7.29 7.81 12.52
CA TYR A 107 -8.70 7.39 12.55
C TYR A 107 -9.30 7.37 11.15
N TYR A 108 -10.32 6.54 10.96
CA TYR A 108 -11.10 6.54 9.74
C TYR A 108 -12.22 7.57 9.79
N LEU A 109 -12.48 8.26 8.65
CA LEU A 109 -13.63 9.13 8.50
C LEU A 109 -14.83 8.33 7.98
N GLY A 110 -15.88 8.21 8.76
CA GLY A 110 -17.12 7.54 8.38
C GLY A 110 -17.84 6.89 9.54
N ASP A 111 -18.93 6.22 9.24
CA ASP A 111 -19.68 5.44 10.21
C ASP A 111 -18.90 4.17 10.59
N GLN A 112 -18.84 3.88 11.89
CA GLN A 112 -18.05 2.76 12.41
C GLN A 112 -18.52 1.39 11.87
N ALA A 113 -19.83 1.22 11.68
CA ALA A 113 -20.37 -0.03 11.15
C ALA A 113 -20.01 -0.21 9.66
N GLU A 114 -19.98 0.86 8.88
CA GLU A 114 -19.54 0.83 7.48
C GLU A 114 -18.05 0.54 7.37
N ILE A 115 -17.23 1.13 8.25
CA ILE A 115 -15.79 0.88 8.31
C ILE A 115 -15.51 -0.60 8.59
N GLU A 116 -16.13 -1.18 9.61
CA GLU A 116 -15.94 -2.59 9.97
C GLU A 116 -16.44 -3.54 8.87
N LYS A 117 -17.57 -3.24 8.24
CA LYS A 117 -18.09 -3.99 7.09
C LYS A 117 -17.10 -3.96 5.91
N ALA A 118 -16.52 -2.80 5.62
CA ALA A 118 -15.56 -2.65 4.53
C ALA A 118 -14.24 -3.37 4.82
N LYS A 119 -13.73 -3.33 6.06
CA LYS A 119 -12.55 -4.11 6.48
C LYS A 119 -12.79 -5.61 6.31
N GLN A 120 -13.96 -6.08 6.74
CA GLN A 120 -14.32 -7.49 6.66
C GLN A 120 -14.47 -7.98 5.21
N ALA A 121 -15.00 -7.14 4.32
CA ALA A 121 -15.08 -7.45 2.90
C ALA A 121 -13.69 -7.70 2.29
N ILE A 122 -12.70 -6.89 2.64
CA ILE A 122 -11.32 -7.06 2.17
C ILE A 122 -10.69 -8.33 2.77
N ALA A 123 -10.86 -8.57 4.07
CA ALA A 123 -10.34 -9.76 4.75
C ALA A 123 -10.90 -11.07 4.15
N ASN A 124 -12.10 -11.03 3.58
CA ASN A 124 -12.75 -12.19 2.95
C ASN A 124 -12.37 -12.37 1.48
N GLN A 125 -11.86 -11.36 0.79
CA GLN A 125 -11.44 -11.48 -0.63
C GLN A 125 -10.37 -12.54 -0.85
N GLY A 126 -9.50 -12.78 0.13
CA GLY A 126 -8.46 -13.82 0.06
C GLY A 126 -8.92 -15.25 0.39
N LYS A 127 -10.17 -15.42 0.89
CA LYS A 127 -10.67 -16.71 1.39
C LYS A 127 -11.54 -17.49 0.39
N ILE A 128 -11.85 -16.92 -0.77
CA ILE A 128 -12.81 -17.50 -1.74
C ILE A 128 -12.21 -18.66 -2.57
N LEU A 129 -10.94 -18.98 -2.44
CA LEU A 129 -10.28 -19.98 -3.28
C LEU A 129 -10.02 -21.34 -2.62
N THR A 130 -10.71 -21.66 -1.52
CA THR A 130 -10.61 -23.00 -0.92
C THR A 130 -12.00 -23.61 -0.72
N ASN A 131 -12.69 -23.86 -1.82
CA ASN A 131 -13.75 -24.88 -1.83
C ASN A 131 -13.32 -25.99 -2.79
N PRO A 132 -13.39 -27.26 -2.33
CA PRO A 132 -12.98 -28.44 -3.08
C PRO A 132 -13.88 -28.71 -4.28
#